data_6100a462f1555bb83e31b50167c001ae
#
_entry.id   6100a462f1555bb83e31b50167c001ae
#
_cell.length_a   1.000
_cell.length_b   1.000
_cell.length_c   1.000
_cell.angle_alpha   90.00
_cell.angle_beta   90.00
_cell.angle_gamma   90.00
#
_symmetry.space_group_name_H-M   'P 1'
#
loop_
_entity.id
_entity.type
_entity.pdbx_description
1 polymer ?
#
loop_
_entity_poly.entity_id
_entity_poly.type
_entity_poly.pdbx_seq_one_letter_code
_entity_poly.pdbx_strand_id
1 'polypeptide(L)'
;MKNKSTNPEFRKIPSLYFLYEVNCDGTIIRNVKSKRHLKQFKKSHNSKTEYWCTQINIKHHVRKVFIHNVVAECWIGKKPEGMQTDHIDRNSLNNHYTNLRYVTRSEQNKNRDYSTFIDQCLKNLSKCNGGKLNPIRLIRDDKYFDFPTARRASKFLANIYDKPEKCFNDKFYHKRKKIFDYDVVYLSECRD
;
A
#
# COMPACT_ATOMS: atom_id res chain seq x y z
N MET A 1 22.02 21.01 29.08
CA MET A 1 22.54 19.84 28.33
C MET A 1 22.46 20.15 26.85
N LYS A 2 23.58 20.38 26.15
CA LYS A 2 23.58 20.66 24.70
C LYS A 2 23.31 19.36 23.96
N ASN A 3 22.18 19.28 23.25
CA ASN A 3 21.86 18.17 22.36
C ASN A 3 23.02 18.00 21.37
N LYS A 4 23.74 16.87 21.46
CA LYS A 4 24.69 16.47 20.41
C LYS A 4 23.84 16.34 19.13
N SER A 5 24.09 17.23 18.16
CA SER A 5 23.57 17.05 16.81
C SER A 5 24.21 15.78 16.24
N THR A 6 23.55 14.67 16.36
CA THR A 6 23.93 13.45 15.65
C THR A 6 23.80 13.75 14.17
N ASN A 7 24.95 13.90 13.48
CA ASN A 7 24.92 13.95 12.01
C ASN A 7 24.12 12.75 11.50
N PRO A 8 23.12 12.93 10.62
CA PRO A 8 22.33 11.83 10.12
C PRO A 8 23.26 10.80 9.44
N GLU A 9 23.08 9.54 9.82
CA GLU A 9 23.80 8.43 9.17
C GLU A 9 23.39 8.35 7.69
N PHE A 10 24.37 8.20 6.80
CA PHE A 10 24.16 8.06 5.37
C PHE A 10 24.64 6.70 4.87
N ARG A 11 23.85 6.06 4.02
CA ARG A 11 24.24 4.84 3.31
C ARG A 11 24.27 5.04 1.82
N LYS A 12 25.33 4.53 1.18
CA LYS A 12 25.49 4.59 -0.27
C LYS A 12 24.47 3.68 -0.96
N ILE A 13 23.89 4.15 -2.05
CA ILE A 13 22.81 3.46 -2.79
C ILE A 13 23.42 2.51 -3.83
N PRO A 14 23.29 1.17 -3.67
CA PRO A 14 23.91 0.20 -4.58
C PRO A 14 23.34 0.27 -6.01
N SER A 15 22.03 0.37 -6.17
CA SER A 15 21.37 0.47 -7.49
C SER A 15 21.76 1.72 -8.28
N LEU A 16 22.39 2.69 -7.63
CA LEU A 16 22.92 3.93 -8.22
C LEU A 16 24.45 3.93 -8.31
N TYR A 17 25.05 2.77 -8.40
CA TYR A 17 26.52 2.59 -8.50
C TYR A 17 27.31 3.28 -7.38
N PHE A 18 26.72 3.38 -6.19
CA PHE A 18 27.31 4.06 -5.02
C PHE A 18 27.67 5.54 -5.24
N LEU A 19 27.13 6.17 -6.28
CA LEU A 19 27.35 7.59 -6.59
C LEU A 19 26.54 8.53 -5.69
N TYR A 20 25.51 8.01 -5.07
CA TYR A 20 24.58 8.73 -4.19
C TYR A 20 24.46 8.02 -2.85
N GLU A 21 24.13 8.80 -1.82
CA GLU A 21 23.87 8.31 -0.47
C GLU A 21 22.58 8.91 0.08
N VAL A 22 21.90 8.17 0.97
CA VAL A 22 20.61 8.53 1.54
C VAL A 22 20.63 8.32 3.06
N ASN A 23 19.93 9.17 3.80
CA ASN A 23 19.71 9.00 5.23
C ASN A 23 18.51 8.05 5.52
N CYS A 24 18.31 7.70 6.79
CA CYS A 24 17.37 6.65 7.22
C CYS A 24 15.89 6.95 6.95
N ASP A 25 15.52 8.23 6.85
CA ASP A 25 14.15 8.69 6.60
C ASP A 25 13.90 9.18 5.16
N GLY A 26 14.96 9.19 4.33
CA GLY A 26 14.89 9.62 2.94
C GLY A 26 14.73 11.12 2.73
N THR A 27 14.81 11.93 3.79
CA THR A 27 14.69 13.40 3.65
C THR A 27 15.87 14.02 2.92
N ILE A 28 17.05 13.38 2.98
CA ILE A 28 18.25 13.84 2.32
C ILE A 28 18.80 12.74 1.41
N ILE A 29 18.89 13.06 0.13
CA ILE A 29 19.69 12.31 -0.85
C ILE A 29 20.73 13.26 -1.40
N ARG A 30 21.99 12.82 -1.43
CA ARG A 30 23.10 13.65 -1.91
C ARG A 30 24.12 12.86 -2.72
N ASN A 31 24.86 13.56 -3.56
CA ASN A 31 25.98 12.98 -4.29
C ASN A 31 27.14 12.70 -3.32
N VAL A 32 27.77 11.53 -3.43
CA VAL A 32 28.84 11.08 -2.53
C VAL A 32 30.07 11.98 -2.62
N LYS A 33 30.49 12.40 -3.85
CA LYS A 33 31.68 13.21 -4.08
C LYS A 33 31.45 14.68 -3.75
N SER A 34 30.43 15.28 -4.40
CA SER A 34 30.19 16.73 -4.29
C SER A 34 29.43 17.14 -3.04
N LYS A 35 28.85 16.18 -2.31
CA LYS A 35 27.96 16.42 -1.15
C LYS A 35 26.70 17.27 -1.50
N ARG A 36 26.48 17.55 -2.78
CA ARG A 36 25.31 18.31 -3.23
C ARG A 36 24.04 17.52 -2.98
N HIS A 37 23.08 18.12 -2.29
CA HIS A 37 21.75 17.57 -2.07
C HIS A 37 20.95 17.58 -3.37
N LEU A 38 20.15 16.53 -3.57
CA LEU A 38 19.23 16.43 -4.69
C LEU A 38 17.88 17.03 -4.31
N LYS A 39 17.30 17.79 -5.24
CA LYS A 39 15.93 18.29 -5.08
C LYS A 39 14.94 17.13 -5.13
N GLN A 40 14.07 17.06 -4.14
CA GLN A 40 12.98 16.10 -4.07
C GLN A 40 11.66 16.77 -4.46
N PHE A 41 10.77 16.03 -5.06
CA PHE A 41 9.44 16.48 -5.45
C PHE A 41 8.43 15.36 -5.28
N LYS A 42 7.17 15.72 -5.05
CA LYS A 42 6.08 14.76 -4.98
C LYS A 42 5.60 14.40 -6.38
N LYS A 43 5.33 13.12 -6.59
CA LYS A 43 4.69 12.61 -7.80
C LYS A 43 3.44 11.85 -7.42
N SER A 44 2.31 12.24 -7.98
CA SER A 44 1.09 11.45 -7.88
C SER A 44 1.21 10.21 -8.78
N HIS A 45 0.86 9.05 -8.24
CA HIS A 45 0.76 7.81 -9.01
C HIS A 45 -0.67 7.62 -9.54
N ASN A 46 -1.63 8.00 -8.75
CA ASN A 46 -3.06 8.09 -9.06
C ASN A 46 -3.57 9.38 -8.41
N SER A 47 -4.78 9.81 -8.68
CA SER A 47 -5.36 11.04 -8.12
C SER A 47 -5.33 11.14 -6.59
N LYS A 48 -4.96 10.07 -5.86
CA LYS A 48 -5.04 9.97 -4.40
C LYS A 48 -3.73 9.64 -3.68
N THR A 49 -2.68 9.16 -4.38
CA THR A 49 -1.45 8.71 -3.72
C THR A 49 -0.24 9.44 -4.28
N GLU A 50 0.47 10.15 -3.41
CA GLU A 50 1.70 10.87 -3.74
C GLU A 50 2.91 10.15 -3.17
N TYR A 51 4.02 10.18 -3.90
CA TYR A 51 5.30 9.62 -3.47
C TYR A 51 6.41 10.66 -3.63
N TRP A 52 7.34 10.67 -2.70
CA TRP A 52 8.57 11.43 -2.86
C TRP A 52 9.48 10.82 -3.90
N CYS A 53 9.95 11.65 -4.83
CA CYS A 53 10.85 11.29 -5.93
C CYS A 53 12.00 12.27 -6.03
N THR A 54 13.07 11.82 -6.65
CA THR A 54 14.17 12.69 -7.10
C THR A 54 14.60 12.33 -8.52
N GLN A 55 15.30 13.23 -9.18
CA GLN A 55 15.96 12.97 -10.45
C GLN A 55 17.46 12.82 -10.21
N ILE A 56 18.02 11.80 -10.79
CA ILE A 56 19.44 11.49 -10.76
C ILE A 56 20.00 11.44 -12.17
N ASN A 57 21.24 11.86 -12.33
CA ASN A 57 21.96 11.75 -13.60
C ASN A 57 23.05 10.68 -13.47
N ILE A 58 22.94 9.63 -14.30
CA ILE A 58 23.94 8.56 -14.40
C ILE A 58 24.35 8.43 -15.86
N LYS A 59 25.63 8.67 -16.16
CA LYS A 59 26.18 8.56 -17.53
C LYS A 59 25.33 9.33 -18.55
N HIS A 60 25.00 10.58 -18.26
CA HIS A 60 24.17 11.48 -19.08
C HIS A 60 22.70 11.08 -19.25
N HIS A 61 22.24 10.03 -18.56
CA HIS A 61 20.83 9.65 -18.55
C HIS A 61 20.17 10.12 -17.25
N VAL A 62 19.11 10.92 -17.38
CA VAL A 62 18.29 11.35 -16.26
C VAL A 62 17.27 10.25 -15.93
N ARG A 63 17.34 9.73 -14.71
CA ARG A 63 16.39 8.72 -14.20
C ARG A 63 15.62 9.28 -13.01
N LYS A 64 14.33 9.01 -12.98
CA LYS A 64 13.48 9.27 -11.81
C LYS A 64 13.56 8.11 -10.86
N VAL A 65 13.74 8.41 -9.58
CA VAL A 65 13.88 7.41 -8.52
C VAL A 65 12.92 7.75 -7.39
N PHE A 66 12.21 6.75 -6.90
CA PHE A 66 11.34 6.87 -5.72
C PHE A 66 12.15 6.73 -4.44
N ILE A 67 11.93 7.64 -3.49
CA ILE A 67 12.72 7.72 -2.25
C ILE A 67 12.59 6.46 -1.41
N HIS A 68 11.35 5.96 -1.19
CA HIS A 68 11.12 4.74 -0.41
C HIS A 68 11.89 3.52 -0.94
N ASN A 69 12.07 3.41 -2.27
CA ASN A 69 12.81 2.28 -2.84
C ASN A 69 14.30 2.34 -2.50
N VAL A 70 14.92 3.50 -2.59
CA VAL A 70 16.34 3.64 -2.27
C VAL A 70 16.61 3.57 -0.78
N VAL A 71 15.70 4.06 0.06
CA VAL A 71 15.80 3.89 1.52
C VAL A 71 15.70 2.41 1.88
N ALA A 72 14.67 1.71 1.35
CA ALA A 72 14.50 0.28 1.62
C ALA A 72 15.73 -0.52 1.16
N GLU A 73 16.28 -0.24 -0.03
CA GLU A 73 17.48 -0.92 -0.53
C GLU A 73 18.69 -0.72 0.40
N CYS A 74 18.88 0.49 0.93
CA CYS A 74 20.04 0.82 1.76
C CYS A 74 19.91 0.33 3.20
N TRP A 75 18.70 0.33 3.77
CA TRP A 75 18.48 0.13 5.20
C TRP A 75 17.87 -1.21 5.55
N ILE A 76 17.10 -1.81 4.64
CA ILE A 76 16.51 -3.14 4.81
C ILE A 76 17.34 -4.18 4.05
N GLY A 77 17.86 -3.82 2.87
CA GLY A 77 18.63 -4.70 2.02
C GLY A 77 18.09 -4.83 0.60
N LYS A 78 18.72 -5.69 -0.20
CA LYS A 78 18.32 -5.91 -1.60
C LYS A 78 16.86 -6.40 -1.66
N LYS A 79 16.07 -5.75 -2.51
CA LYS A 79 14.69 -6.15 -2.74
C LYS A 79 14.63 -7.56 -3.35
N PRO A 80 13.89 -8.52 -2.74
CA PRO A 80 13.68 -9.84 -3.33
C PRO A 80 12.90 -9.75 -4.64
N GLU A 81 13.12 -10.72 -5.52
CA GLU A 81 12.40 -10.79 -6.79
C GLU A 81 10.89 -10.96 -6.57
N GLY A 82 10.08 -10.29 -7.38
CA GLY A 82 8.62 -10.32 -7.28
C GLY A 82 8.02 -9.54 -6.11
N MET A 83 8.84 -8.97 -5.21
CA MET A 83 8.34 -8.15 -4.09
C MET A 83 8.30 -6.66 -4.44
N GLN A 84 7.47 -5.94 -3.68
CA GLN A 84 7.31 -4.48 -3.78
C GLN A 84 7.60 -3.84 -2.43
N THR A 85 8.07 -2.59 -2.44
CA THR A 85 8.23 -1.80 -1.22
C THR A 85 6.86 -1.28 -0.79
N ASP A 86 6.51 -1.51 0.47
CA ASP A 86 5.22 -1.14 1.07
C ASP A 86 5.45 -0.28 2.32
N HIS A 87 4.54 0.65 2.61
CA HIS A 87 4.54 1.48 3.81
C HIS A 87 3.63 0.84 4.87
N ILE A 88 4.19 0.50 6.02
CA ILE A 88 3.48 -0.21 7.10
C ILE A 88 2.30 0.63 7.62
N ASP A 89 2.50 1.94 7.79
CA ASP A 89 1.49 2.90 8.25
C ASP A 89 0.52 3.37 7.14
N ARG A 90 0.67 2.86 5.91
CA ARG A 90 -0.08 3.27 4.71
C ARG A 90 0.13 4.74 4.30
N ASN A 91 1.06 5.45 4.91
CA ASN A 91 1.44 6.81 4.52
C ASN A 91 2.61 6.76 3.53
N SER A 92 2.32 6.95 2.25
CA SER A 92 3.31 6.92 1.16
C SER A 92 4.37 8.03 1.21
N LEU A 93 4.21 9.00 2.10
CA LEU A 93 5.15 10.09 2.32
C LEU A 93 6.13 9.83 3.47
N ASN A 94 5.85 8.84 4.33
CA ASN A 94 6.71 8.44 5.45
C ASN A 94 7.72 7.38 5.01
N ASN A 95 8.88 7.83 4.55
CA ASN A 95 9.93 6.97 4.01
C ASN A 95 10.95 6.47 5.03
N HIS A 96 10.70 6.66 6.34
CA HIS A 96 11.61 6.13 7.35
C HIS A 96 11.72 4.60 7.21
N TYR A 97 12.94 4.06 7.25
CA TYR A 97 13.18 2.63 6.95
C TYR A 97 12.41 1.67 7.86
N THR A 98 12.13 2.04 9.12
CA THR A 98 11.32 1.22 10.03
C THR A 98 9.85 1.12 9.61
N ASN A 99 9.40 2.04 8.77
CA ASN A 99 8.05 2.06 8.19
C ASN A 99 7.98 1.35 6.85
N LEU A 100 9.10 0.88 6.32
CA LEU A 100 9.17 0.22 5.02
C LEU A 100 9.36 -1.29 5.18
N ARG A 101 8.78 -2.05 4.28
CA ARG A 101 8.94 -3.50 4.18
C ARG A 101 8.83 -3.96 2.75
N TYR A 102 9.33 -5.17 2.48
CA TYR A 102 9.08 -5.85 1.21
C TYR A 102 7.90 -6.80 1.35
N VAL A 103 6.95 -6.71 0.44
CA VAL A 103 5.74 -7.53 0.41
C VAL A 103 5.50 -8.10 -0.97
N THR A 104 4.88 -9.26 -1.05
CA THR A 104 4.35 -9.79 -2.29
C THR A 104 3.12 -9.01 -2.73
N ARG A 105 2.75 -9.08 -4.01
CA ARG A 105 1.54 -8.46 -4.53
C ARG A 105 0.27 -8.96 -3.82
N SER A 106 0.27 -10.22 -3.39
CA SER A 106 -0.83 -10.80 -2.64
C SER A 106 -0.99 -10.18 -1.25
N GLU A 107 0.12 -10.02 -0.52
CA GLU A 107 0.13 -9.35 0.79
C GLU A 107 -0.26 -7.88 0.70
N GLN A 108 0.25 -7.17 -0.30
CA GLN A 108 -0.13 -5.77 -0.52
C GLN A 108 -1.63 -5.62 -0.79
N ASN A 109 -2.24 -6.55 -1.53
CA ASN A 109 -3.68 -6.54 -1.76
C ASN A 109 -4.49 -6.84 -0.48
N LYS A 110 -3.97 -7.67 0.45
CA LYS A 110 -4.61 -7.92 1.75
C LYS A 110 -4.59 -6.69 2.66
N ASN A 111 -3.53 -5.88 2.57
CA ASN A 111 -3.36 -4.66 3.39
C ASN A 111 -4.10 -3.43 2.82
N ARG A 112 -4.78 -3.57 1.67
CA ARG A 112 -5.50 -2.46 1.07
C ARG A 112 -6.74 -2.12 1.88
N ASP A 113 -6.82 -0.85 2.32
CA ASP A 113 -8.06 -0.34 2.90
C ASP A 113 -9.10 -0.14 1.79
N TYR A 114 -10.18 -0.92 1.86
CA TYR A 114 -11.29 -0.86 0.92
C TYR A 114 -12.41 0.08 1.37
N SER A 115 -12.34 0.67 2.59
CA SER A 115 -13.40 1.51 3.14
C SER A 115 -13.72 2.70 2.22
N THR A 116 -12.70 3.45 1.80
CA THR A 116 -12.87 4.59 0.88
C THR A 116 -13.38 4.19 -0.50
N PHE A 117 -13.01 2.98 -0.97
CA PHE A 117 -13.52 2.46 -2.24
C PHE A 117 -14.99 2.10 -2.15
N ILE A 118 -15.43 1.53 -1.03
CA ILE A 118 -16.82 1.18 -0.78
C ILE A 118 -17.68 2.42 -0.65
N ASP A 119 -17.23 3.45 0.08
CA ASP A 119 -17.91 4.74 0.16
C ASP A 119 -18.11 5.37 -1.22
N GLN A 120 -17.11 5.24 -2.08
CA GLN A 120 -17.21 5.71 -3.46
C GLN A 120 -18.14 4.84 -4.31
N CYS A 121 -18.14 3.52 -4.11
CA CYS A 121 -19.08 2.60 -4.76
C CYS A 121 -20.51 2.87 -4.29
N LEU A 122 -20.73 3.11 -3.01
CA LEU A 122 -22.04 3.49 -2.45
C LEU A 122 -22.54 4.82 -3.02
N LYS A 123 -21.67 5.83 -3.15
CA LYS A 123 -21.99 7.13 -3.79
C LYS A 123 -22.28 6.99 -5.28
N ASN A 124 -21.67 6.04 -5.97
CA ASN A 124 -21.85 5.82 -7.40
C ASN A 124 -23.01 4.85 -7.72
N LEU A 125 -23.55 4.12 -6.73
CA LEU A 125 -24.69 3.21 -6.89
C LEU A 125 -25.94 3.92 -7.44
N SER A 126 -26.10 5.22 -7.17
CA SER A 126 -27.19 6.04 -7.71
C SER A 126 -26.98 6.40 -9.18
N LYS A 127 -25.78 6.22 -9.74
CA LYS A 127 -25.41 6.61 -11.12
C LYS A 127 -25.22 5.43 -12.07
N CYS A 128 -25.17 4.21 -11.58
CA CYS A 128 -24.93 3.03 -12.40
C CYS A 128 -26.24 2.35 -12.81
N ASN A 129 -26.73 2.69 -13.99
CA ASN A 129 -27.75 1.89 -14.67
C ASN A 129 -27.10 0.58 -15.13
N GLY A 130 -27.29 -0.54 -14.38
CA GLY A 130 -27.10 -1.88 -14.92
C GLY A 130 -26.16 -2.86 -14.21
N GLY A 131 -25.36 -2.47 -13.26
CA GLY A 131 -24.51 -3.40 -12.49
C GLY A 131 -24.76 -3.27 -10.99
N LYS A 132 -25.53 -4.19 -10.39
CA LYS A 132 -25.78 -4.20 -8.94
C LYS A 132 -24.48 -4.51 -8.19
N LEU A 133 -23.74 -3.48 -7.77
CA LEU A 133 -22.74 -3.64 -6.73
C LEU A 133 -23.49 -3.89 -5.42
N ASN A 134 -23.30 -5.06 -4.83
CA ASN A 134 -23.79 -5.35 -3.49
C ASN A 134 -22.58 -5.37 -2.54
N PRO A 135 -22.19 -4.22 -1.99
CA PRO A 135 -21.09 -4.17 -1.06
C PRO A 135 -21.44 -4.90 0.23
N ILE A 136 -20.45 -5.62 0.76
CA ILE A 136 -20.60 -6.53 1.89
C ILE A 136 -19.53 -6.18 2.92
N ARG A 137 -19.93 -6.10 4.18
CA ARG A 137 -19.07 -6.02 5.35
C ARG A 137 -19.05 -7.36 6.07
N LEU A 138 -17.86 -7.90 6.30
CA LEU A 138 -17.62 -9.04 7.16
C LEU A 138 -17.09 -8.52 8.49
N ILE A 139 -17.67 -8.95 9.61
CA ILE A 139 -17.29 -8.53 10.96
C ILE A 139 -16.87 -9.76 11.75
N ARG A 140 -15.69 -9.69 12.40
CA ARG A 140 -15.21 -10.70 13.35
C ARG A 140 -14.31 -10.04 14.39
N ASP A 141 -14.53 -10.31 15.66
CA ASP A 141 -13.70 -9.85 16.79
C ASP A 141 -13.45 -8.33 16.75
N ASP A 142 -14.52 -7.51 16.62
CA ASP A 142 -14.48 -6.05 16.51
C ASP A 142 -13.70 -5.49 15.30
N LYS A 143 -13.26 -6.37 14.41
CA LYS A 143 -12.65 -6.00 13.12
C LYS A 143 -13.65 -6.18 12.00
N TYR A 144 -13.62 -5.26 11.06
CA TYR A 144 -14.46 -5.38 9.87
C TYR A 144 -13.62 -5.35 8.59
N PHE A 145 -14.14 -6.04 7.57
CA PHE A 145 -13.52 -6.15 6.25
C PHE A 145 -14.58 -5.83 5.20
N ASP A 146 -14.37 -4.77 4.45
CA ASP A 146 -15.31 -4.28 3.46
C ASP A 146 -14.97 -4.78 2.05
N PHE A 147 -15.97 -5.29 1.34
CA PHE A 147 -15.83 -5.80 -0.02
C PHE A 147 -16.86 -5.17 -0.95
N PRO A 148 -16.46 -4.74 -2.16
CA PRO A 148 -17.38 -4.13 -3.13
C PRO A 148 -18.38 -5.12 -3.74
N THR A 149 -18.09 -6.40 -3.68
CA THR A 149 -18.95 -7.46 -4.23
C THR A 149 -18.84 -8.75 -3.43
N ALA A 150 -19.91 -9.55 -3.45
CA ALA A 150 -19.95 -10.90 -2.88
C ALA A 150 -18.80 -11.79 -3.37
N ARG A 151 -18.46 -11.72 -4.66
CA ARG A 151 -17.37 -12.50 -5.24
C ARG A 151 -16.02 -12.20 -4.59
N ARG A 152 -15.71 -10.92 -4.26
CA ARG A 152 -14.47 -10.58 -3.57
C ARG A 152 -14.46 -11.05 -2.12
N ALA A 153 -15.59 -10.94 -1.43
CA ALA A 153 -15.75 -11.50 -0.08
C ALA A 153 -15.59 -13.03 -0.09
N SER A 154 -16.17 -13.72 -1.07
CA SER A 154 -16.01 -15.18 -1.25
C SER A 154 -14.55 -15.58 -1.46
N LYS A 155 -13.83 -14.85 -2.29
CA LYS A 155 -12.40 -15.11 -2.52
C LYS A 155 -11.54 -14.90 -1.27
N PHE A 156 -11.86 -13.89 -0.49
CA PHE A 156 -11.20 -13.63 0.80
C PHE A 156 -11.44 -14.79 1.77
N LEU A 157 -12.70 -15.23 1.93
CA LEU A 157 -13.04 -16.37 2.81
C LEU A 157 -12.47 -17.69 2.29
N ALA A 158 -12.43 -17.90 0.98
CA ALA A 158 -11.82 -19.07 0.37
C ALA A 158 -10.34 -19.22 0.75
N ASN A 159 -9.60 -18.12 0.75
CA ASN A 159 -8.19 -18.10 1.16
C ASN A 159 -7.99 -18.33 2.67
N ILE A 160 -8.94 -17.88 3.52
CA ILE A 160 -8.83 -18.05 4.98
C ILE A 160 -9.14 -19.48 5.39
N TYR A 161 -10.18 -20.06 4.80
CA TYR A 161 -10.68 -21.37 5.19
C TYR A 161 -10.19 -22.53 4.32
N ASP A 162 -9.32 -22.23 3.35
CA ASP A 162 -8.79 -23.22 2.37
C ASP A 162 -9.94 -24.02 1.69
N LYS A 163 -10.96 -23.30 1.22
CA LYS A 163 -12.14 -23.86 0.57
C LYS A 163 -12.41 -23.20 -0.78
N PRO A 164 -13.04 -23.91 -1.74
CA PRO A 164 -13.38 -23.32 -3.03
C PRO A 164 -14.28 -22.08 -2.90
N GLU A 165 -14.06 -21.04 -3.72
CA GLU A 165 -14.88 -19.81 -3.76
C GLU A 165 -16.38 -20.10 -3.87
N LYS A 166 -16.76 -21.15 -4.61
CA LYS A 166 -18.16 -21.55 -4.83
C LYS A 166 -18.90 -21.79 -3.52
N CYS A 167 -18.22 -22.37 -2.51
CA CYS A 167 -18.82 -22.63 -1.20
C CYS A 167 -19.30 -21.36 -0.49
N PHE A 168 -18.69 -20.20 -0.80
CA PHE A 168 -19.04 -18.92 -0.19
C PHE A 168 -19.99 -18.11 -1.08
N ASN A 169 -19.87 -18.21 -2.41
CA ASN A 169 -20.76 -17.53 -3.35
C ASN A 169 -22.23 -17.89 -3.09
N ASP A 170 -22.53 -19.16 -2.89
CA ASP A 170 -23.88 -19.63 -2.60
C ASP A 170 -24.44 -19.04 -1.30
N LYS A 171 -23.58 -18.90 -0.27
CA LYS A 171 -23.97 -18.31 1.02
C LYS A 171 -24.31 -16.82 0.89
N PHE A 172 -23.54 -16.07 0.08
CA PHE A 172 -23.85 -14.68 -0.22
C PHE A 172 -25.06 -14.51 -1.13
N TYR A 173 -25.25 -15.43 -2.08
CA TYR A 173 -26.45 -15.44 -2.93
C TYR A 173 -27.73 -15.58 -2.09
N HIS A 174 -27.70 -16.45 -1.07
CA HIS A 174 -28.81 -16.64 -0.14
C HIS A 174 -28.83 -15.62 1.02
N LYS A 175 -28.07 -14.53 0.93
CA LYS A 175 -28.01 -13.44 1.92
C LYS A 175 -27.88 -13.93 3.37
N ARG A 176 -27.01 -14.89 3.60
CA ARG A 176 -26.73 -15.38 4.96
C ARG A 176 -26.16 -14.26 5.81
N LYS A 177 -26.72 -14.02 7.00
CA LYS A 177 -26.23 -13.02 7.97
C LYS A 177 -24.98 -13.46 8.71
N LYS A 178 -24.64 -14.75 8.67
CA LYS A 178 -23.42 -15.30 9.27
C LYS A 178 -22.79 -16.33 8.35
N ILE A 179 -21.48 -16.24 8.14
CA ILE A 179 -20.68 -17.17 7.35
C ILE A 179 -19.45 -17.54 8.18
N PHE A 180 -19.44 -18.76 8.73
CA PHE A 180 -18.46 -19.22 9.71
C PHE A 180 -18.40 -18.24 10.89
N ASP A 181 -17.19 -17.71 11.20
CA ASP A 181 -16.94 -16.80 12.31
C ASP A 181 -17.23 -15.33 11.97
N TYR A 182 -17.72 -15.05 10.75
CA TYR A 182 -18.00 -13.69 10.31
C TYR A 182 -19.49 -13.40 10.31
N ASP A 183 -19.87 -12.28 10.92
CA ASP A 183 -21.17 -11.66 10.70
C ASP A 183 -21.13 -10.89 9.37
N VAL A 184 -22.24 -10.97 8.62
CA VAL A 184 -22.34 -10.40 7.27
C VAL A 184 -23.35 -9.29 7.24
N VAL A 185 -22.91 -8.10 6.87
CA VAL A 185 -23.78 -6.92 6.67
C VAL A 185 -23.79 -6.57 5.19
N TYR A 186 -24.99 -6.54 4.60
CA TYR A 186 -25.20 -6.11 3.22
C TYR A 186 -25.44 -4.60 3.20
N LEU A 187 -24.43 -3.85 2.83
CA LEU A 187 -24.42 -2.37 2.94
C LEU A 187 -25.42 -1.70 1.98
N SER A 188 -25.95 -2.43 1.01
CA SER A 188 -27.03 -1.97 0.14
C SER A 188 -28.41 -1.94 0.84
N GLU A 189 -28.55 -2.63 1.98
CA GLU A 189 -29.81 -2.75 2.74
C GLU A 189 -29.85 -1.78 3.94
N CYS A 190 -28.73 -1.14 4.27
CA CYS A 190 -28.63 -0.18 5.38
C CYS A 190 -28.97 1.26 4.94
N ARG A 191 -29.96 1.45 4.08
CA ARG A 191 -30.46 2.78 3.72
C ARG A 191 -31.81 2.98 4.40
N ASP A 192 -31.77 3.63 5.54
CA ASP A 192 -32.85 4.41 6.11
C ASP A 192 -32.48 5.88 6.08
#